data_beaa0e418394ecb720366b0a1aea867e
#
_entry.id   beaa0e418394ecb720366b0a1aea867e
#
_cell.length_a   1.000
_cell.length_b   1.000
_cell.length_c   1.000
_cell.angle_alpha   90.00
_cell.angle_beta   90.00
_cell.angle_gamma   90.00
#
_symmetry.space_group_name_H-M   'P 1'
#
loop_
_entity.id
_entity.type
_entity.pdbx_description
1 polymer ?
#
loop_
_entity_poly.entity_id
_entity_poly.type
_entity_poly.pdbx_seq_one_letter_code
_entity_poly.pdbx_strand_id
1 'polypeptide(L)'
;MKKRVLVAEDYEDIRRMMKILLECRGYEVLEAADGYEAVKKAISDNPDLILMDIAMPVMDGLQATQAIRLHDDLADVPIVAVTAYGEFYSERARNAGCNDVIQKPLDFGSLEPIVEGYISHDQSHAGQEARV
;
A
#
# COMPACT_ATOMS: atom_id res chain seq x y z
N MET A 1 8.20 14.17 11.19
CA MET A 1 6.86 14.01 10.59
C MET A 1 6.48 12.55 10.51
N LYS A 2 5.20 12.28 10.73
CA LYS A 2 4.71 10.91 10.61
C LYS A 2 4.70 10.49 9.15
N LYS A 3 5.06 9.24 8.92
CA LYS A 3 4.91 8.65 7.60
C LYS A 3 3.45 8.29 7.36
N ARG A 4 3.00 8.43 6.13
CA ARG A 4 1.61 8.21 5.74
C ARG A 4 1.46 6.88 5.02
N VAL A 5 0.49 6.10 5.48
CA VAL A 5 0.15 4.82 4.86
C VAL A 5 -1.29 4.92 4.36
N LEU A 6 -1.47 4.71 3.06
CA LEU A 6 -2.81 4.64 2.48
C LEU A 6 -3.28 3.18 2.52
N VAL A 7 -4.42 2.94 3.16
CA VAL A 7 -5.02 1.61 3.24
C VAL A 7 -6.26 1.60 2.36
N ALA A 8 -6.20 0.86 1.27
CA ALA A 8 -7.32 0.70 0.36
C ALA A 8 -7.92 -0.68 0.57
N GLU A 9 -9.09 -0.73 1.19
CA GLU A 9 -9.77 -1.96 1.58
C GLU A 9 -11.27 -1.65 1.66
N ASP A 10 -12.09 -2.43 0.95
CA ASP A 10 -13.52 -2.17 0.91
C ASP A 10 -14.28 -2.63 2.15
N TYR A 11 -13.78 -3.64 2.87
CA TYR A 11 -14.41 -4.05 4.12
C TYR A 11 -14.05 -3.07 5.22
N GLU A 12 -15.05 -2.34 5.71
CA GLU A 12 -14.84 -1.29 6.71
C GLU A 12 -14.17 -1.81 7.98
N ASP A 13 -14.60 -2.97 8.45
CA ASP A 13 -14.04 -3.52 9.69
C ASP A 13 -12.56 -3.83 9.56
N ILE A 14 -12.17 -4.42 8.43
CA ILE A 14 -10.77 -4.76 8.17
C ILE A 14 -9.96 -3.49 7.99
N ARG A 15 -10.48 -2.54 7.23
CA ARG A 15 -9.79 -1.27 6.99
C ARG A 15 -9.57 -0.51 8.29
N ARG A 16 -10.59 -0.48 9.14
CA ARG A 16 -10.51 0.20 10.43
C ARG A 16 -9.52 -0.47 11.36
N MET A 17 -9.50 -1.80 11.37
CA MET A 17 -8.52 -2.54 12.17
C MET A 17 -7.10 -2.21 11.74
N MET A 18 -6.85 -2.22 10.44
CA MET A 18 -5.53 -1.88 9.91
C MET A 18 -5.14 -0.46 10.31
N LYS A 19 -6.09 0.47 10.23
CA LYS A 19 -5.83 1.85 10.62
C LYS A 19 -5.41 1.95 12.07
N ILE A 20 -6.16 1.31 12.96
CA ILE A 20 -5.87 1.36 14.40
C ILE A 20 -4.48 0.79 14.67
N LEU A 21 -4.18 -0.36 14.08
CA LEU A 21 -2.91 -1.03 14.32
C LEU A 21 -1.73 -0.20 13.81
N LEU A 22 -1.87 0.40 12.63
CA LEU A 22 -0.81 1.22 12.07
C LEU A 22 -0.64 2.53 12.83
N GLU A 23 -1.74 3.13 13.26
CA GLU A 23 -1.67 4.37 14.07
C GLU A 23 -0.98 4.11 15.40
N CYS A 24 -1.20 2.92 15.98
CA CYS A 24 -0.51 2.53 17.20
C CYS A 24 1.00 2.45 17.02
N ARG A 25 1.46 2.28 15.81
CA ARG A 25 2.89 2.24 15.49
C ARG A 25 3.44 3.58 15.06
N GLY A 26 2.62 4.62 15.11
CA GLY A 26 3.07 5.98 14.83
C GLY A 26 2.88 6.44 13.40
N TYR A 27 2.17 5.68 12.58
CA TYR A 27 1.88 6.09 11.20
C TYR A 27 0.61 6.92 11.14
N GLU A 28 0.54 7.83 10.18
CA GLU A 28 -0.70 8.50 9.81
C GLU A 28 -1.37 7.64 8.74
N VAL A 29 -2.64 7.31 8.91
CA VAL A 29 -3.33 6.41 8.00
C VAL A 29 -4.39 7.16 7.21
N LEU A 30 -4.33 6.98 5.89
CA LEU A 30 -5.34 7.45 4.96
C LEU A 30 -6.17 6.24 4.55
N GLU A 31 -7.47 6.42 4.37
CA GLU A 31 -8.36 5.31 4.06
C GLU A 31 -9.01 5.49 2.69
N ALA A 32 -9.17 4.38 1.98
CA ALA A 32 -9.93 4.34 0.73
C ALA A 32 -10.77 3.08 0.72
N ALA A 33 -12.03 3.21 0.32
CA ALA A 33 -12.97 2.09 0.32
C ALA A 33 -13.06 1.40 -1.05
N ASP A 34 -12.48 1.98 -2.07
CA ASP A 34 -12.41 1.38 -3.40
C ASP A 34 -11.20 1.92 -4.15
N GLY A 35 -10.99 1.39 -5.36
CA GLY A 35 -9.83 1.78 -6.15
C GLY A 35 -9.84 3.22 -6.61
N TYR A 36 -11.02 3.75 -6.89
CA TYR A 36 -11.15 5.13 -7.32
C TYR A 36 -10.72 6.09 -6.21
N GLU A 37 -11.20 5.85 -4.98
CA GLU A 37 -10.76 6.65 -3.83
C GLU A 37 -9.28 6.51 -3.58
N ALA A 38 -8.74 5.29 -3.78
CA ALA A 38 -7.32 5.06 -3.59
C ALA A 38 -6.48 5.93 -4.53
N VAL A 39 -6.86 5.98 -5.79
CA VAL A 39 -6.16 6.83 -6.76
C VAL A 39 -6.26 8.29 -6.36
N LYS A 40 -7.45 8.75 -6.01
CA LYS A 40 -7.65 10.15 -5.61
C LYS A 40 -6.79 10.53 -4.41
N LYS A 41 -6.78 9.69 -3.39
CA LYS A 41 -6.03 10.00 -2.17
C LYS A 41 -4.53 9.89 -2.37
N ALA A 42 -4.09 8.96 -3.21
CA ALA A 42 -2.67 8.86 -3.53
C ALA A 42 -2.19 10.14 -4.19
N ILE A 43 -2.98 10.68 -5.12
CA ILE A 43 -2.62 11.89 -5.84
C ILE A 43 -2.64 13.11 -4.92
N SER A 44 -3.68 13.23 -4.09
CA SER A 44 -3.84 14.44 -3.27
C SER A 44 -2.92 14.46 -2.05
N ASP A 45 -2.63 13.30 -1.47
CA ASP A 45 -1.96 13.24 -0.18
C ASP A 45 -0.55 12.66 -0.20
N ASN A 46 -0.10 12.14 -1.33
CA ASN A 46 1.24 11.59 -1.52
C ASN A 46 1.68 10.68 -0.37
N PRO A 47 1.05 9.50 -0.22
CA PRO A 47 1.44 8.59 0.86
C PRO A 47 2.85 8.04 0.66
N ASP A 48 3.43 7.58 1.75
CA ASP A 48 4.75 6.96 1.72
C ASP A 48 4.68 5.46 1.43
N LEU A 49 3.50 4.87 1.59
CA LEU A 49 3.26 3.47 1.31
C LEU A 49 1.78 3.28 1.04
N ILE A 50 1.45 2.40 0.10
CA ILE A 50 0.07 2.06 -0.21
C ILE A 50 -0.13 0.56 -0.01
N LEU A 51 -1.12 0.21 0.83
CA LEU A 51 -1.56 -1.17 0.99
C LEU A 51 -2.85 -1.29 0.20
N MET A 52 -2.83 -2.08 -0.88
CA MET A 52 -3.89 -2.10 -1.87
C MET A 52 -4.54 -3.47 -1.97
N ASP A 53 -5.79 -3.57 -1.52
CA ASP A 53 -6.56 -4.78 -1.74
C ASP A 53 -6.85 -4.90 -3.24
N ILE A 54 -6.68 -6.09 -3.79
CA ILE A 54 -6.93 -6.30 -5.22
C ILE A 54 -8.43 -6.35 -5.50
N ALA A 55 -9.20 -7.06 -4.67
CA ALA A 55 -10.63 -7.26 -4.91
C ALA A 55 -11.45 -6.15 -4.28
N MET A 56 -11.67 -5.08 -5.03
CA MET A 56 -12.48 -3.94 -4.57
C MET A 56 -13.51 -3.56 -5.62
N PRO A 57 -14.65 -2.96 -5.20
CA PRO A 57 -15.65 -2.51 -6.16
C PRO A 57 -15.22 -1.24 -6.88
N VAL A 58 -15.96 -0.88 -7.91
CA VAL A 58 -15.78 0.31 -8.74
C VAL A 58 -14.52 0.20 -9.60
N MET A 59 -13.36 0.13 -8.95
CA MET A 59 -12.06 -0.02 -9.61
C MET A 59 -11.24 -0.95 -8.72
N ASP A 60 -10.77 -2.06 -9.27
CA ASP A 60 -10.00 -3.00 -8.47
C ASP A 60 -8.58 -2.49 -8.19
N GLY A 61 -7.86 -3.20 -7.33
CA GLY A 61 -6.54 -2.74 -6.90
C GLY A 61 -5.49 -2.74 -8.00
N LEU A 62 -5.60 -3.63 -8.98
CA LEU A 62 -4.67 -3.65 -10.10
C LEU A 62 -4.88 -2.45 -11.00
N GLN A 63 -6.14 -2.15 -11.30
CA GLN A 63 -6.48 -0.97 -12.08
C GLN A 63 -6.05 0.32 -11.37
N ALA A 64 -6.28 0.37 -10.06
CA ALA A 64 -5.87 1.53 -9.26
C ALA A 64 -4.36 1.69 -9.28
N THR A 65 -3.62 0.60 -9.14
CA THR A 65 -2.16 0.63 -9.18
C THR A 65 -1.65 1.17 -10.51
N GLN A 66 -2.22 0.69 -11.62
CA GLN A 66 -1.84 1.18 -12.93
C GLN A 66 -2.10 2.68 -13.08
N ALA A 67 -3.24 3.14 -12.59
CA ALA A 67 -3.59 4.56 -12.65
C ALA A 67 -2.63 5.41 -11.80
N ILE A 68 -2.29 4.92 -10.60
CA ILE A 68 -1.37 5.62 -9.72
C ILE A 68 0.00 5.76 -10.37
N ARG A 69 0.48 4.68 -11.00
CA ARG A 69 1.81 4.69 -11.62
C ARG A 69 1.94 5.65 -12.81
N LEU A 70 0.82 6.10 -13.36
CA LEU A 70 0.86 7.07 -14.44
C LEU A 70 1.24 8.48 -13.96
N HIS A 71 1.16 8.73 -12.67
CA HIS A 71 1.55 10.02 -12.10
C HIS A 71 3.03 10.00 -11.73
N ASP A 72 3.79 10.95 -12.27
CA ASP A 72 5.22 10.99 -12.07
C ASP A 72 5.61 11.04 -10.59
N ASP A 73 4.86 11.79 -9.80
CA ASP A 73 5.13 11.93 -8.37
C ASP A 73 4.94 10.62 -7.61
N LEU A 74 4.23 9.68 -8.20
CA LEU A 74 3.89 8.40 -7.56
C LEU A 74 4.55 7.22 -8.25
N ALA A 75 5.48 7.48 -9.16
CA ALA A 75 6.13 6.41 -9.92
C ALA A 75 6.90 5.45 -9.01
N ASP A 76 7.42 5.95 -7.90
CA ASP A 76 8.27 5.17 -7.01
C ASP A 76 7.64 4.87 -5.65
N VAL A 77 6.40 5.29 -5.39
CA VAL A 77 5.78 5.00 -4.10
C VAL A 77 5.61 3.49 -3.95
N PRO A 78 5.99 2.90 -2.81
CA PRO A 78 5.79 1.47 -2.63
C PRO A 78 4.29 1.13 -2.60
N ILE A 79 3.90 0.14 -3.37
CA ILE A 79 2.53 -0.38 -3.37
C ILE A 79 2.60 -1.87 -3.08
N VAL A 80 1.96 -2.29 -2.00
CA VAL A 80 1.89 -3.68 -1.60
C VAL A 80 0.46 -4.15 -1.82
N ALA A 81 0.30 -5.13 -2.71
CA ALA A 81 -1.01 -5.70 -3.01
C ALA A 81 -1.39 -6.68 -1.90
N VAL A 82 -2.67 -6.71 -1.56
CA VAL A 82 -3.21 -7.63 -0.57
C VAL A 82 -4.32 -8.44 -1.23
N THR A 83 -4.26 -9.76 -1.14
CA THR A 83 -5.22 -10.60 -1.84
C THR A 83 -5.37 -11.97 -1.16
N ALA A 84 -6.57 -12.57 -1.28
CA ALA A 84 -6.81 -13.93 -0.84
C ALA A 84 -6.17 -14.96 -1.78
N TYR A 85 -5.74 -14.55 -2.95
CA TYR A 85 -5.22 -15.44 -3.99
C TYR A 85 -3.84 -14.99 -4.44
N GLY A 86 -2.91 -14.93 -3.49
CA GLY A 86 -1.56 -14.38 -3.73
C GLY A 86 -0.83 -15.02 -4.88
N GLU A 87 -0.86 -16.35 -4.98
CA GLU A 87 -0.16 -17.04 -6.07
C GLU A 87 -0.75 -16.70 -7.43
N PHE A 88 -2.08 -16.60 -7.50
CA PHE A 88 -2.76 -16.29 -8.74
C PHE A 88 -2.45 -14.88 -9.23
N TYR A 89 -2.41 -13.92 -8.32
CA TYR A 89 -2.26 -12.51 -8.68
C TYR A 89 -0.84 -12.00 -8.64
N SER A 90 0.12 -12.78 -8.14
CA SER A 90 1.47 -12.28 -7.90
C SER A 90 2.10 -11.64 -9.14
N GLU A 91 2.07 -12.33 -10.26
CA GLU A 91 2.66 -11.82 -11.50
C GLU A 91 1.87 -10.62 -12.03
N ARG A 92 0.56 -10.73 -12.01
CA ARG A 92 -0.30 -9.63 -12.48
C ARG A 92 -0.13 -8.36 -11.64
N ALA A 93 0.02 -8.54 -10.33
CA ALA A 93 0.24 -7.40 -9.44
C ALA A 93 1.57 -6.70 -9.75
N ARG A 94 2.61 -7.49 -9.92
CA ARG A 94 3.91 -6.92 -10.25
C ARG A 94 3.89 -6.22 -11.61
N ASN A 95 3.22 -6.81 -12.59
CA ASN A 95 3.08 -6.20 -13.91
C ASN A 95 2.27 -4.90 -13.86
N ALA A 96 1.34 -4.80 -12.92
CA ALA A 96 0.56 -3.57 -12.74
C ALA A 96 1.36 -2.48 -12.05
N GLY A 97 2.45 -2.83 -11.38
CA GLY A 97 3.32 -1.88 -10.71
C GLY A 97 3.43 -2.05 -9.20
N CYS A 98 2.90 -3.16 -8.64
CA CYS A 98 3.04 -3.45 -7.21
C CYS A 98 4.46 -3.91 -6.90
N ASN A 99 4.94 -3.52 -5.74
CA ASN A 99 6.27 -3.90 -5.27
C ASN A 99 6.27 -5.24 -4.58
N ASP A 100 5.13 -5.64 -4.00
CA ASP A 100 5.03 -6.86 -3.23
C ASP A 100 3.59 -7.32 -3.16
N VAL A 101 3.38 -8.56 -2.72
CA VAL A 101 2.05 -9.15 -2.57
C VAL A 101 1.97 -9.87 -1.24
N ILE A 102 0.92 -9.56 -0.46
CA ILE A 102 0.65 -10.22 0.81
C ILE A 102 -0.63 -11.01 0.67
N GLN A 103 -0.62 -12.24 1.15
CA GLN A 103 -1.79 -13.08 1.10
C GLN A 103 -2.67 -12.91 2.34
N LYS A 104 -3.98 -12.82 2.10
CA LYS A 104 -4.96 -12.83 3.18
C LYS A 104 -5.14 -14.27 3.68
N PRO A 105 -5.57 -14.46 4.94
CA PRO A 105 -5.97 -13.43 5.89
C PRO A 105 -4.76 -12.68 6.42
N LEU A 106 -4.97 -11.40 6.71
CA LEU A 106 -3.90 -10.57 7.20
C LEU A 106 -3.56 -10.92 8.65
N ASP A 107 -2.30 -11.19 8.86
CA ASP A 107 -1.73 -11.39 10.17
C ASP A 107 -0.88 -10.16 10.44
N PHE A 108 -1.20 -9.43 11.48
CA PHE A 108 -0.49 -8.20 11.77
C PHE A 108 1.00 -8.46 12.00
N GLY A 109 1.33 -9.64 12.54
CA GLY A 109 2.72 -10.03 12.69
C GLY A 109 3.48 -10.11 11.38
N SER A 110 2.78 -10.44 10.29
CA SER A 110 3.37 -10.48 8.96
C SER A 110 3.35 -9.11 8.27
N LEU A 111 2.28 -8.35 8.53
CA LEU A 111 2.10 -7.05 7.89
C LEU A 111 3.08 -6.01 8.40
N GLU A 112 3.28 -5.96 9.72
CA GLU A 112 4.10 -4.94 10.33
C GLU A 112 5.54 -4.91 9.81
N PRO A 113 6.25 -6.05 9.72
CA PRO A 113 7.61 -6.03 9.19
C PRO A 113 7.67 -5.53 7.74
N ILE A 114 6.66 -5.83 6.94
CA ILE A 114 6.62 -5.37 5.56
C ILE A 114 6.45 -3.87 5.50
N VAL A 115 5.50 -3.33 6.26
CA VAL A 115 5.27 -1.89 6.33
C VAL A 115 6.54 -1.19 6.81
N GLU A 116 7.09 -1.66 7.91
CA GLU A 116 8.29 -1.09 8.48
C GLU A 116 9.47 -1.17 7.51
N GLY A 117 9.59 -2.31 6.83
CA GLY A 117 10.66 -2.50 5.86
C GLY A 117 10.61 -1.50 4.72
N TYR A 118 9.44 -1.24 4.18
CA TYR A 118 9.33 -0.27 3.08
C TYR A 118 9.58 1.16 3.55
N ILE A 119 9.00 1.54 4.69
CA ILE A 119 9.13 2.91 5.17
C ILE A 119 10.50 3.18 5.76
N SER A 120 10.98 2.29 6.62
CA SER A 120 12.32 2.45 7.22
C SER A 120 13.41 2.30 6.19
N HIS A 121 13.22 1.35 5.26
CA HIS A 121 14.19 1.14 4.20
C HIS A 121 14.29 2.38 3.31
N ASP A 122 13.17 3.03 3.03
CA ASP A 122 13.15 4.25 2.25
C ASP A 122 13.97 5.33 2.93
N GLN A 123 13.84 5.48 4.24
CA GLN A 123 14.65 6.41 5.02
C GLN A 123 16.10 6.00 5.03
N SER A 124 16.36 4.70 5.21
CA SER A 124 17.71 4.15 5.20
C SER A 124 18.33 4.27 3.83
N HIS A 125 17.51 4.13 2.80
CA HIS A 125 17.96 4.20 1.42
C HIS A 125 18.64 5.52 1.13
N ALA A 126 18.08 6.61 1.63
CA ALA A 126 18.71 7.92 1.47
C ALA A 126 20.12 7.92 2.06
N GLY A 127 20.31 7.29 3.22
CA GLY A 127 21.61 7.16 3.83
C GLY A 127 22.48 6.15 3.12
N GLN A 128 21.89 5.08 2.63
CA GLN A 128 22.65 4.04 1.95
C GLN A 128 23.13 4.46 0.58
N GLU A 129 22.36 5.26 -0.10
CA GLU A 129 22.79 5.80 -1.39
C GLU A 129 24.08 6.57 -1.24
N ALA A 130 24.21 7.28 -0.14
CA ALA A 130 25.42 8.02 0.13
C ALA A 130 26.60 7.11 0.39
N ARG A 131 26.34 5.86 0.79
CA ARG A 131 27.41 4.89 1.08
C ARG A 131 27.79 4.04 -0.12
N VAL A 132 26.90 3.92 -1.04
CA VAL A 132 27.13 3.12 -2.22
C VAL A 132 27.71 3.96 -3.32
#